data_a85fe8b711d2e6caa74459de37e55dad
#
_entry.id   a85fe8b711d2e6caa74459de37e55dad
#
_cell.length_a   1.000
_cell.length_b   1.000
_cell.length_c   1.000
_cell.angle_alpha   90.00
_cell.angle_beta   90.00
_cell.angle_gamma   90.00
#
_symmetry.space_group_name_H-M   'P 1'
#
loop_
_entity.id
_entity.type
_entity.pdbx_description
1 polymer ?
#
loop_
_entity_poly.entity_id
_entity_poly.type
_entity_poly.pdbx_seq_one_letter_code
_entity_poly.pdbx_strand_id
1 'polypeptide(L)'
;MIINLGDTITDGRGREGVITNIGIATEPTDIAAELDSAANVKTYDTELNYTGAITFGEYWCYFSQIKDVIKKNEYVEDKEWMNE
;
A
#
# COMPACT_ATOMS: atom_id res chain seq x y z
N MET A 1 1.57 8.44 6.78
CA MET A 1 2.72 7.79 6.08
C MET A 1 2.35 7.59 4.63
N ILE A 2 3.26 7.86 3.74
CA ILE A 2 3.03 7.66 2.31
C ILE A 2 3.71 6.38 1.90
N ILE A 3 2.97 5.50 1.23
CA ILE A 3 3.49 4.23 0.74
C ILE A 3 3.40 4.19 -0.77
N ASN A 4 4.34 3.50 -1.40
CA ASN A 4 4.37 3.36 -2.86
C ASN A 4 4.55 1.90 -3.23
N LEU A 5 4.08 1.54 -4.40
CA LEU A 5 4.42 0.21 -4.92
C LEU A 5 5.93 0.10 -4.97
N GLY A 6 6.44 -1.03 -4.59
CA GLY A 6 7.88 -1.26 -4.58
C GLY A 6 8.57 -0.88 -3.29
N ASP A 7 7.89 -0.22 -2.38
CA ASP A 7 8.48 0.04 -1.06
C ASP A 7 8.63 -1.26 -0.31
N THR A 8 9.67 -1.35 0.50
CA THR A 8 9.81 -2.48 1.40
C THR A 8 9.29 -2.07 2.76
N ILE A 9 8.34 -2.80 3.29
CA ILE A 9 7.72 -2.45 4.55
C ILE A 9 7.79 -3.62 5.53
N THR A 10 7.57 -3.30 6.77
CA THR A 10 7.41 -4.32 7.80
C THR A 10 6.09 -4.07 8.52
N ASP A 11 5.46 -5.14 8.96
CA ASP A 11 4.22 -5.03 9.71
C ASP A 11 4.48 -5.24 11.20
N GLY A 12 3.42 -5.18 11.99
CA GLY A 12 3.56 -5.31 13.43
C GLY A 12 3.94 -6.70 13.88
N ARG A 13 3.93 -7.67 12.98
CA ARG A 13 4.31 -9.03 13.31
C ARG A 13 5.75 -9.34 12.91
N GLY A 14 6.46 -8.35 12.42
CA GLY A 14 7.83 -8.58 12.01
C GLY A 14 7.99 -9.16 10.62
N ARG A 15 6.92 -9.23 9.84
CA ARG A 15 7.02 -9.71 8.47
C ARG A 15 7.46 -8.56 7.59
N GLU A 16 8.23 -8.87 6.59
CA GLU A 16 8.83 -7.85 5.74
C GLU A 16 8.69 -8.26 4.29
N GLY A 17 8.43 -7.33 3.42
CA GLY A 17 8.34 -7.61 2.00
C GLY A 17 8.13 -6.36 1.19
N VAL A 18 8.14 -6.54 -0.12
CA VAL A 18 7.99 -5.44 -1.08
C VAL A 18 6.52 -5.33 -1.46
N ILE A 19 6.00 -4.12 -1.43
CA ILE A 19 4.60 -3.89 -1.76
C ILE A 19 4.37 -4.14 -3.23
N THR A 20 3.44 -5.03 -3.52
CA THR A 20 3.06 -5.35 -4.88
C THR A 20 1.65 -4.89 -5.22
N ASN A 21 0.87 -4.53 -4.24
CA ASN A 21 -0.48 -4.04 -4.48
C ASN A 21 -0.92 -3.16 -3.33
N ILE A 22 -1.58 -2.04 -3.65
CA ILE A 22 -2.17 -1.16 -2.65
C ILE A 22 -3.63 -1.04 -3.02
N GLY A 23 -4.51 -1.54 -2.19
CA GLY A 23 -5.94 -1.50 -2.43
C GLY A 23 -6.63 -0.58 -1.44
N ILE A 24 -7.51 0.26 -1.95
CA ILE A 24 -8.27 1.18 -1.13
C ILE A 24 -9.72 0.79 -1.20
N ALA A 25 -10.34 0.58 -0.06
CA ALA A 25 -11.77 0.31 -0.03
C ALA A 25 -12.50 1.62 -0.27
N THR A 26 -13.44 1.59 -1.18
CA THR A 26 -14.19 2.80 -1.50
C THR A 26 -15.33 3.02 -0.52
N GLU A 27 -15.66 1.99 0.25
CA GLU A 27 -16.69 2.09 1.26
C GLU A 27 -16.10 1.73 2.59
N PRO A 28 -16.35 2.51 3.63
CA PRO A 28 -15.71 2.25 4.91
C PRO A 28 -16.05 0.91 5.52
N THR A 29 -17.17 0.32 5.12
CA THR A 29 -17.58 -0.94 5.69
C THR A 29 -17.04 -2.12 4.96
N ASP A 30 -16.38 -1.87 3.87
CA ASP A 30 -15.97 -2.94 3.05
C ASP A 30 -14.58 -3.29 3.29
N ILE A 31 -14.25 -3.73 4.41
CA ILE A 31 -12.92 -3.82 4.75
C ILE A 31 -12.22 -4.85 4.02
N ALA A 32 -12.48 -5.88 4.18
CA ALA A 32 -11.60 -6.88 3.86
C ALA A 32 -11.76 -7.45 2.54
N ALA A 33 -12.82 -7.39 2.14
CA ALA A 33 -13.12 -8.09 0.99
C ALA A 33 -12.43 -7.58 -0.13
N GLU A 34 -11.97 -6.73 0.26
CA GLU A 34 -12.06 -6.08 -0.66
C GLU A 34 -10.88 -5.60 -1.30
N LEU A 35 -9.80 -6.26 -1.03
CA LEU A 35 -8.63 -6.10 -1.81
C LEU A 35 -8.89 -6.32 -3.28
N ASP A 36 -9.77 -7.23 -3.59
CA ASP A 36 -10.04 -7.53 -4.98
C ASP A 36 -10.97 -6.52 -5.64
N SER A 37 -11.82 -5.92 -4.86
CA SER A 37 -12.77 -4.97 -5.44
C SER A 37 -12.39 -3.54 -5.14
N ALA A 38 -11.37 -3.33 -4.38
CA ALA A 38 -10.96 -1.99 -4.05
C ALA A 38 -10.24 -1.35 -5.22
N ALA A 39 -10.22 -0.06 -5.23
CA ALA A 39 -9.42 0.66 -6.22
C ALA A 39 -7.95 0.43 -5.93
N ASN A 40 -7.19 0.13 -6.96
CA ASN A 40 -5.77 -0.10 -6.80
C ASN A 40 -5.02 1.16 -7.17
N VAL A 41 -4.04 1.52 -6.36
CA VAL A 41 -3.29 2.75 -6.58
C VAL A 41 -1.80 2.45 -6.52
N LYS A 42 -1.00 3.35 -7.03
CA LYS A 42 0.45 3.20 -7.03
C LYS A 42 1.10 3.87 -5.83
N THR A 43 0.42 4.82 -5.25
CA THR A 43 0.91 5.52 -4.07
C THR A 43 -0.28 5.94 -3.24
N TYR A 44 -0.13 5.99 -1.94
CA TYR A 44 -1.23 6.37 -1.09
C TYR A 44 -0.72 6.89 0.25
N ASP A 45 -1.42 7.89 0.77
CA ASP A 45 -1.14 8.40 2.10
C ASP A 45 -2.10 7.71 3.06
N THR A 46 -1.57 6.86 3.91
CA THR A 46 -2.38 6.06 4.81
C THR A 46 -3.05 6.87 5.90
N GLU A 47 -2.75 8.16 5.98
CA GLU A 47 -3.42 9.02 6.95
C GLU A 47 -4.74 9.55 6.42
N LEU A 48 -5.04 9.33 5.18
CA LEU A 48 -6.36 9.66 4.67
C LEU A 48 -7.36 8.68 5.27
N ASN A 49 -8.62 9.04 5.18
CA ASN A 49 -9.64 8.28 5.86
C ASN A 49 -10.17 7.07 5.12
N TYR A 50 -9.42 6.56 4.21
CA TYR A 50 -9.84 5.36 3.51
C TYR A 50 -9.31 4.13 4.20
N THR A 51 -10.09 3.09 4.17
CA THR A 51 -9.66 1.80 4.66
C THR A 51 -9.02 1.07 3.50
N GLY A 52 -7.95 0.41 3.76
CA GLY A 52 -7.29 -0.33 2.70
C GLY A 52 -6.29 -1.33 3.23
N ALA A 53 -5.67 -2.01 2.29
CA ALA A 53 -4.71 -3.05 2.63
C ALA A 53 -3.66 -3.13 1.56
N ILE A 54 -2.54 -3.72 1.89
CA ILE A 54 -1.45 -3.92 0.95
C ILE A 54 -1.09 -5.38 0.88
N THR A 55 -0.55 -5.77 -0.27
CA THR A 55 0.11 -7.05 -0.42
C THR A 55 1.60 -6.77 -0.48
N PHE A 56 2.38 -7.51 0.27
CA PHE A 56 3.82 -7.31 0.30
C PHE A 56 4.51 -8.69 0.37
N GLY A 57 5.09 -9.06 -0.75
CA GLY A 57 5.66 -10.40 -0.87
C GLY A 57 4.57 -11.45 -0.84
N GLU A 58 4.66 -12.36 0.11
CA GLU A 58 3.65 -13.39 0.26
C GLU A 58 2.61 -13.04 1.31
N TYR A 59 2.65 -11.84 1.85
CA TYR A 59 1.81 -11.44 2.95
C TYR A 59 0.89 -10.31 2.56
N TRP A 60 -0.08 -10.06 3.39
CA TRP A 60 -0.92 -8.87 3.24
C TRP A 60 -1.25 -8.34 4.63
N CYS A 61 -1.55 -7.05 4.71
CA CYS A 61 -2.02 -6.47 5.95
C CYS A 61 -2.80 -5.21 5.65
N TYR A 62 -3.57 -4.78 6.64
CA TYR A 62 -4.30 -3.52 6.52
C TYR A 62 -3.33 -2.35 6.70
N PHE A 63 -3.73 -1.18 6.22
CA PHE A 63 -2.91 0.01 6.39
C PHE A 63 -2.52 0.23 7.85
N SER A 64 -3.44 -0.03 8.76
CA SER A 64 -3.17 0.19 10.18
C SER A 64 -2.14 -0.76 10.75
N GLN A 65 -1.82 -1.81 10.03
CA GLN A 65 -0.86 -2.80 10.51
C GLN A 65 0.54 -2.59 9.96
N ILE A 66 0.71 -1.62 9.09
CA ILE A 66 2.05 -1.30 8.59
C ILE A 66 2.82 -0.63 9.71
N LYS A 67 3.96 -1.20 10.04
CA LYS A 67 4.77 -0.64 11.09
C LYS A 67 5.73 0.41 10.55
N ASP A 68 6.40 0.12 9.47
CA ASP A 68 7.43 1.02 8.99
C ASP A 68 7.72 0.75 7.51
N VAL A 69 8.18 1.78 6.84
CA VAL A 69 8.73 1.65 5.49
C VAL A 69 10.24 1.63 5.65
N ILE A 70 10.84 0.47 5.46
CA ILE A 70 12.26 0.33 5.69
C ILE A 70 13.07 0.71 4.46
N LYS A 71 12.51 0.60 3.30
CA LYS A 71 13.20 1.02 2.11
C LYS A 71 12.20 1.65 1.16
N LYS A 72 12.38 2.91 0.86
CA LYS A 72 11.47 3.64 0.01
C LYS A 72 11.82 3.37 -1.44
N ASN A 73 10.81 3.09 -2.23
CA ASN A 73 11.01 2.96 -3.66
C ASN A 73 11.03 4.35 -4.27
N GLU A 74 11.99 4.59 -5.09
CA GLU A 74 12.10 5.85 -5.74
C GLU A 74 11.25 5.93 -6.92
N TYR A 75 10.32 5.43 -7.08
CA TYR A 75 9.32 5.36 -8.07
C TYR A 75 9.49 6.30 -9.21
N VAL A 76 10.46 6.03 -9.93
CA VAL A 76 10.90 6.88 -10.98
C VAL A 76 9.88 7.06 -12.05
N GLU A 77 9.05 6.12 -12.23
CA GLU A 77 8.07 6.23 -13.26
C GLU A 77 7.08 7.34 -13.01
N ASP A 78 7.00 7.80 -11.82
CA ASP A 78 6.20 8.97 -11.59
C ASP A 78 6.72 10.11 -12.42
N LYS A 79 8.00 10.13 -12.64
CA LYS A 79 8.57 11.17 -13.44
C LYS A 79 8.32 10.92 -14.90
N GLU A 80 8.21 9.67 -15.28
CA GLU A 80 8.01 9.38 -16.67
C GLU A 80 6.71 9.90 -17.16
N TRP A 81 5.64 9.65 -16.48
CA TRP A 81 4.41 10.13 -17.00
C TRP A 81 4.15 11.59 -16.68
N MET A 82 4.94 12.16 -15.82
CA MET A 82 4.88 13.59 -15.68
C MET A 82 5.55 14.29 -16.84
N ASN A 83 6.44 13.63 -17.49
CA ASN A 83 7.16 14.23 -18.59
C ASN A 83 6.43 14.12 -19.91
N GLU A 84 5.33 13.46 -19.90
CA GLU A 84 4.57 13.35 -21.10
C GLU A 84 3.50 14.41 -21.16
#